data_fe2a5de7f21c7ed30b1a727aaaab76d5
#
_entry.id   fe2a5de7f21c7ed30b1a727aaaab76d5
#
_cell.length_a   1.000
_cell.length_b   1.000
_cell.length_c   1.000
_cell.angle_alpha   90.00
_cell.angle_beta   90.00
_cell.angle_gamma   90.00
#
_symmetry.space_group_name_H-M   'P 1'
#
loop_
_entity.id
_entity.type
_entity.pdbx_description
1 polymer ?
#
loop_
_entity_poly.entity_id
_entity_poly.type
_entity_poly.pdbx_seq_one_letter_code
_entity_poly.pdbx_strand_id
1 'polypeptide(L)'
;NFFPEEKRQQLLMDLSLNTRAFISQRLIPKQDAKGRTAVIEVMLNSPLIADLVLKGELTEIKEVMKKSRNIGMQTFDQALYDAFENNLISYEEAIRNADSANDLRLHIKLNSQRAKSLDLAAGTEHMTIV
;
A
#
# COMPACT_ATOMS: atom_id res chain seq x y z
N ASN A 1 4.16 -13.97 17.31
CA ASN A 1 2.81 -13.87 17.89
C ASN A 1 2.87 -13.61 19.38
N PHE A 2 2.22 -12.54 19.82
CA PHE A 2 2.15 -12.19 21.23
C PHE A 2 1.01 -12.90 21.96
N PHE A 3 0.11 -13.57 21.23
CA PHE A 3 -1.05 -14.21 21.82
C PHE A 3 -0.93 -15.73 21.77
N PRO A 4 -1.35 -16.44 22.83
CA PRO A 4 -1.55 -17.87 22.74
C PRO A 4 -2.55 -18.21 21.64
N GLU A 5 -2.46 -19.41 21.09
CA GLU A 5 -3.30 -19.81 19.96
C GLU A 5 -4.80 -19.62 20.21
N GLU A 6 -5.27 -19.97 21.40
CA GLU A 6 -6.68 -19.81 21.77
C GLU A 6 -7.12 -18.35 21.75
N LYS A 7 -6.29 -17.46 22.32
CA LYS A 7 -6.59 -16.03 22.35
C LYS A 7 -6.45 -15.39 20.97
N ARG A 8 -5.54 -15.90 20.16
CA ARG A 8 -5.38 -15.43 18.78
C ARG A 8 -6.64 -15.71 17.97
N GLN A 9 -7.20 -16.92 18.08
CA GLN A 9 -8.44 -17.27 17.38
C GLN A 9 -9.62 -16.43 17.85
N GLN A 10 -9.72 -16.19 19.16
CA GLN A 10 -10.74 -15.32 19.72
C GLN A 10 -10.61 -13.90 19.18
N LEU A 11 -9.40 -13.36 19.13
CA LEU A 11 -9.14 -12.04 18.60
C LEU A 11 -9.55 -11.94 17.13
N LEU A 12 -9.16 -12.91 16.30
CA LEU A 12 -9.53 -12.93 14.89
C LEU A 12 -11.03 -12.99 14.69
N MET A 13 -11.73 -13.77 15.50
CA MET A 13 -13.19 -13.85 15.46
C MET A 13 -13.81 -12.50 15.80
N ASP A 14 -13.37 -11.86 16.89
CA ASP A 14 -13.87 -10.57 17.30
C ASP A 14 -13.64 -9.50 16.22
N LEU A 15 -12.45 -9.47 15.62
CA LEU A 15 -12.14 -8.55 14.53
C LEU A 15 -13.02 -8.79 13.32
N SER A 16 -13.25 -10.06 12.95
CA SER A 16 -14.04 -10.37 11.76
C SER A 16 -15.52 -10.02 11.91
N LEU A 17 -16.04 -10.12 13.13
CA LEU A 17 -17.47 -9.88 13.39
C LEU A 17 -17.78 -8.42 13.72
N ASN A 18 -16.87 -7.72 14.38
CA ASN A 18 -17.17 -6.44 15.01
C ASN A 18 -16.50 -5.23 14.36
N THR A 19 -15.49 -5.43 13.53
CA THR A 19 -14.77 -4.34 12.89
C THR A 19 -15.43 -3.95 11.58
N ARG A 20 -15.54 -2.64 11.32
CA ARG A 20 -16.09 -2.14 10.04
C ARG A 20 -15.00 -1.75 9.06
N ALA A 21 -13.90 -1.22 9.57
CA ALA A 21 -12.77 -0.82 8.75
C ALA A 21 -11.48 -0.84 9.57
N PHE A 22 -10.36 -1.10 8.89
CA PHE A 22 -9.01 -0.90 9.44
C PHE A 22 -8.37 0.20 8.63
N ILE A 23 -7.86 1.23 9.32
CA ILE A 23 -7.18 2.35 8.68
C ILE A 23 -5.81 2.47 9.30
N SER A 24 -4.78 2.41 8.48
CA SER A 24 -3.39 2.55 8.91
C SER A 24 -2.72 3.68 8.16
N GLN A 25 -1.80 4.36 8.82
CA GLN A 25 -1.14 5.53 8.27
C GLN A 25 0.38 5.41 8.44
N ARG A 26 1.10 5.84 7.41
CA ARG A 26 2.55 6.06 7.48
C ARG A 26 2.85 7.48 7.07
N LEU A 27 3.80 8.12 7.76
CA LEU A 27 4.26 9.47 7.42
C LEU A 27 5.56 9.34 6.64
N ILE A 28 5.56 9.86 5.43
CA ILE A 28 6.70 9.75 4.50
C ILE A 28 7.29 11.14 4.27
N PRO A 29 8.62 11.31 4.36
CA PRO A 29 9.24 12.60 4.05
C PRO A 29 8.88 13.06 2.65
N LYS A 30 8.49 14.33 2.54
CA LYS A 30 8.15 14.93 1.25
C LYS A 30 9.40 15.17 0.43
N GLN A 31 9.25 15.14 -0.88
CA GLN A 31 10.34 15.31 -1.83
C GLN A 31 11.03 16.68 -1.69
N ASP A 32 10.28 17.71 -1.32
CA ASP A 32 10.79 19.08 -1.16
C ASP A 32 11.49 19.30 0.20
N ALA A 33 11.60 18.27 1.02
CA ALA A 33 12.16 18.30 2.37
C ALA A 33 11.40 19.22 3.34
N LYS A 34 10.16 19.56 3.03
CA LYS A 34 9.32 20.45 3.85
C LYS A 34 8.21 19.67 4.53
N GLY A 35 8.59 18.80 5.47
CA GLY A 35 7.63 18.04 6.23
C GLY A 35 7.37 16.67 5.66
N ARG A 36 6.23 16.10 6.03
CA ARG A 36 5.85 14.74 5.68
C ARG A 36 4.46 14.70 5.06
N THR A 37 4.20 13.71 4.24
CA THR A 37 2.86 13.41 3.75
C THR A 37 2.40 12.09 4.31
N ALA A 38 1.09 11.95 4.54
CA ALA A 38 0.51 10.71 5.00
C ALA A 38 0.18 9.82 3.81
N VAL A 39 0.55 8.55 3.91
CA VAL A 39 0.02 7.51 3.02
C VAL A 39 -0.84 6.59 3.87
N ILE A 40 -1.98 6.23 3.35
CA ILE A 40 -3.04 5.58 4.13
C ILE A 40 -3.44 4.28 3.47
N GLU A 41 -3.51 3.23 4.29
CA GLU A 41 -4.09 1.95 3.88
C GLU A 41 -5.49 1.84 4.48
N VAL A 42 -6.44 1.44 3.66
CA VAL A 42 -7.84 1.29 4.07
C VAL A 42 -8.33 -0.10 3.69
N MET A 43 -8.81 -0.84 4.68
CA MET A 43 -9.42 -2.14 4.47
C MET A 43 -10.83 -2.11 5.04
N LEU A 44 -11.83 -2.29 4.19
CA LEU A 44 -13.23 -2.38 4.63
C LEU A 44 -13.57 -3.84 4.96
N ASN A 45 -14.32 -4.03 6.02
CA ASN A 45 -14.66 -5.38 6.47
C ASN A 45 -15.89 -5.93 5.72
N SER A 46 -15.70 -6.24 4.43
CA SER A 46 -16.71 -6.93 3.64
C SER A 46 -16.87 -8.40 4.14
N PRO A 47 -17.92 -9.12 3.74
CA PRO A 47 -18.03 -10.53 4.11
C PRO A 47 -16.83 -11.37 3.71
N LEU A 48 -16.24 -11.11 2.54
CA LEU A 48 -15.04 -11.83 2.10
C LEU A 48 -13.84 -11.49 2.99
N ILE A 49 -13.64 -10.21 3.29
CA ILE A 49 -12.55 -9.79 4.18
C ILE A 49 -12.74 -10.38 5.57
N ALA A 50 -13.98 -10.36 6.09
CA ALA A 50 -14.26 -10.93 7.40
C ALA A 50 -13.85 -12.41 7.46
N ASP A 51 -14.16 -13.17 6.42
CA ASP A 51 -13.76 -14.57 6.33
C ASP A 51 -12.24 -14.75 6.30
N LEU A 52 -11.56 -13.94 5.50
CA LEU A 52 -10.10 -13.99 5.40
C LEU A 52 -9.41 -13.57 6.70
N VAL A 53 -9.96 -12.58 7.40
CA VAL A 53 -9.45 -12.18 8.72
C VAL A 53 -9.58 -13.34 9.70
N LEU A 54 -10.75 -13.98 9.73
CA LEU A 54 -11.00 -15.12 10.61
C LEU A 54 -10.00 -16.26 10.36
N LYS A 55 -9.65 -16.51 9.10
CA LYS A 55 -8.69 -17.54 8.71
C LYS A 55 -7.23 -17.10 8.85
N GLY A 56 -6.98 -15.82 9.07
CA GLY A 56 -5.61 -15.28 9.18
C GLY A 56 -4.85 -15.27 7.85
N GLU A 57 -5.54 -15.17 6.73
CA GLU A 57 -4.93 -15.24 5.39
C GLU A 57 -4.56 -13.86 4.87
N LEU A 58 -3.40 -13.35 5.32
CA LEU A 58 -2.97 -11.97 5.03
C LEU A 58 -2.70 -11.71 3.56
N THR A 59 -2.09 -12.66 2.85
CA THR A 59 -1.79 -12.48 1.42
C THR A 59 -3.06 -12.32 0.61
N GLU A 60 -4.07 -13.13 0.91
CA GLU A 60 -5.36 -13.07 0.23
C GLU A 60 -6.08 -11.76 0.51
N ILE A 61 -5.97 -11.24 1.74
CA ILE A 61 -6.55 -9.94 2.10
C ILE A 61 -5.97 -8.84 1.22
N LYS A 62 -4.65 -8.80 1.06
CA LYS A 62 -4.00 -7.78 0.22
C LYS A 62 -4.45 -7.86 -1.24
N GLU A 63 -4.62 -9.06 -1.78
CA GLU A 63 -5.11 -9.23 -3.14
C GLU A 63 -6.54 -8.71 -3.32
N VAL A 64 -7.41 -8.97 -2.35
CA VAL A 64 -8.79 -8.45 -2.37
C VAL A 64 -8.77 -6.92 -2.31
N MET A 65 -7.95 -6.35 -1.45
CA MET A 65 -7.82 -4.89 -1.30
C MET A 65 -7.39 -4.22 -2.60
N LYS A 66 -6.40 -4.78 -3.30
CA LYS A 66 -5.93 -4.25 -4.58
C LYS A 66 -7.04 -4.15 -5.62
N LYS A 67 -7.96 -5.08 -5.61
CA LYS A 67 -9.07 -5.16 -6.57
C LYS A 67 -10.30 -4.38 -6.12
N SER A 68 -10.26 -3.76 -4.97
CA SER A 68 -11.43 -3.16 -4.33
C SER A 68 -11.29 -1.64 -4.13
N ARG A 69 -10.46 -0.97 -4.94
CA ARG A 69 -10.31 0.50 -4.86
C ARG A 69 -11.63 1.22 -5.17
N ASN A 70 -12.42 0.67 -6.04
CA ASN A 70 -13.71 1.24 -6.43
C ASN A 70 -14.70 1.37 -5.26
N ILE A 71 -14.51 0.58 -4.20
CA ILE A 71 -15.36 0.67 -3.01
C ILE A 71 -14.62 1.30 -1.83
N GLY A 72 -13.45 1.87 -2.05
CA GLY A 72 -12.72 2.63 -1.04
C GLY A 72 -11.57 1.90 -0.35
N MET A 73 -11.29 0.65 -0.70
CA MET A 73 -10.10 -0.02 -0.18
C MET A 73 -8.84 0.46 -0.87
N GLN A 74 -7.73 0.45 -0.15
CA GLN A 74 -6.46 0.93 -0.67
C GLN A 74 -5.31 0.29 0.10
N THR A 75 -4.32 -0.24 -0.61
CA THR A 75 -3.08 -0.74 0.01
C THR A 75 -2.07 0.39 0.19
N PHE A 76 -1.07 0.19 1.06
CA PHE A 76 0.03 1.15 1.19
C PHE A 76 0.76 1.34 -0.14
N ASP A 77 0.99 0.28 -0.89
CA ASP A 77 1.71 0.37 -2.15
C ASP A 77 0.94 1.21 -3.17
N GLN A 78 -0.38 1.09 -3.21
CA GLN A 78 -1.20 1.95 -4.05
C GLN A 78 -1.12 3.42 -3.62
N ALA A 79 -1.16 3.67 -2.32
CA ALA A 79 -1.03 5.04 -1.79
C ALA A 79 0.35 5.63 -2.07
N LEU A 80 1.40 4.82 -1.96
CA LEU A 80 2.77 5.24 -2.29
C LEU A 80 2.90 5.57 -3.77
N TYR A 81 2.30 4.75 -4.63
CA TYR A 81 2.28 5.04 -6.06
C TYR A 81 1.60 6.39 -6.34
N ASP A 82 0.44 6.62 -5.76
CA ASP A 82 -0.29 7.88 -5.95
C ASP A 82 0.52 9.07 -5.45
N ALA A 83 1.16 8.96 -4.28
CA ALA A 83 2.00 10.03 -3.75
C ALA A 83 3.20 10.32 -4.65
N PHE A 84 3.83 9.29 -5.20
CA PHE A 84 4.91 9.45 -6.17
C PHE A 84 4.40 10.13 -7.45
N GLU A 85 3.30 9.67 -8.02
CA GLU A 85 2.71 10.26 -9.22
C GLU A 85 2.38 11.73 -9.05
N ASN A 86 1.92 12.12 -7.86
CA ASN A 86 1.56 13.49 -7.53
C ASN A 86 2.74 14.37 -7.09
N ASN A 87 3.98 13.90 -7.25
CA ASN A 87 5.20 14.61 -6.89
C ASN A 87 5.34 14.95 -5.41
N LEU A 88 4.68 14.18 -4.54
CA LEU A 88 4.76 14.41 -3.09
C LEU A 88 5.98 13.75 -2.48
N ILE A 89 6.37 12.58 -2.98
CA ILE A 89 7.51 11.81 -2.47
C ILE A 89 8.43 11.40 -3.62
N SER A 90 9.70 11.11 -3.28
CA SER A 90 10.66 10.63 -4.26
C SER A 90 10.44 9.15 -4.58
N TYR A 91 11.03 8.70 -5.67
CA TYR A 91 11.04 7.28 -6.02
C TYR A 91 11.66 6.45 -4.90
N GLU A 92 12.79 6.90 -4.36
CA GLU A 92 13.51 6.19 -3.30
C GLU A 92 12.66 6.02 -2.06
N GLU A 93 11.91 7.07 -1.67
CA GLU A 93 11.04 6.98 -0.51
C GLU A 93 9.85 6.05 -0.76
N ALA A 94 9.29 6.08 -1.97
CA ALA A 94 8.19 5.17 -2.32
C ALA A 94 8.65 3.70 -2.19
N ILE A 95 9.79 3.36 -2.76
CA ILE A 95 10.30 1.99 -2.74
C ILE A 95 10.71 1.57 -1.33
N ARG A 96 11.37 2.47 -0.58
CA ARG A 96 11.80 2.17 0.78
C ARG A 96 10.64 1.78 1.70
N ASN A 97 9.48 2.39 1.50
CA ASN A 97 8.33 2.21 2.38
C ASN A 97 7.32 1.19 1.85
N ALA A 98 7.57 0.60 0.70
CA ALA A 98 6.65 -0.35 0.08
C ALA A 98 6.58 -1.67 0.84
N ASP A 99 5.40 -2.26 0.89
CA ASP A 99 5.22 -3.62 1.38
C ASP A 99 5.83 -4.62 0.40
N SER A 100 5.68 -4.36 -0.91
CA SER A 100 6.32 -5.16 -1.96
C SER A 100 7.05 -4.22 -2.91
N ALA A 101 8.35 -4.01 -2.64
CA ALA A 101 9.17 -3.10 -3.44
C ALA A 101 9.22 -3.52 -4.91
N ASN A 102 9.33 -4.80 -5.19
CA ASN A 102 9.39 -5.29 -6.56
C ASN A 102 8.10 -5.03 -7.34
N ASP A 103 6.96 -5.25 -6.71
CA ASP A 103 5.67 -4.98 -7.34
C ASP A 103 5.48 -3.49 -7.59
N LEU A 104 5.89 -2.64 -6.65
CA LEU A 104 5.78 -1.20 -6.82
C LEU A 104 6.71 -0.69 -7.93
N ARG A 105 7.94 -1.20 -7.99
CA ARG A 105 8.86 -0.86 -9.08
C ARG A 105 8.26 -1.19 -10.44
N LEU A 106 7.71 -2.38 -10.56
CA LEU A 106 7.11 -2.82 -11.81
C LEU A 106 5.91 -1.95 -12.19
N HIS A 107 5.06 -1.65 -11.21
CA HIS A 107 3.89 -0.82 -11.44
C HIS A 107 4.29 0.58 -11.91
N ILE A 108 5.28 1.18 -11.27
CA ILE A 108 5.81 2.49 -11.68
C ILE A 108 6.37 2.43 -13.09
N LYS A 109 7.18 1.42 -13.39
CA LYS A 109 7.79 1.27 -14.70
C LYS A 109 6.76 1.17 -15.81
N LEU A 110 5.69 0.42 -15.58
CA LEU A 110 4.69 0.16 -16.61
C LEU A 110 3.65 1.28 -16.74
N ASN A 111 3.35 2.00 -15.68
CA ASN A 111 2.17 2.88 -15.67
C ASN A 111 2.46 4.35 -15.36
N SER A 112 3.60 4.67 -14.73
CA SER A 112 3.85 6.02 -14.24
C SER A 112 4.14 7.02 -15.36
N GLN A 113 3.36 8.07 -15.44
CA GLN A 113 3.62 9.18 -16.34
C GLN A 113 4.79 10.04 -15.83
N ARG A 114 4.90 10.20 -14.52
CA ARG A 114 6.01 10.93 -13.90
C ARG A 114 7.34 10.28 -14.23
N ALA A 115 7.44 8.96 -14.11
CA ALA A 115 8.66 8.23 -14.43
C ALA A 115 9.04 8.37 -15.90
N LYS A 116 8.08 8.30 -16.79
CA LYS A 116 8.31 8.51 -18.24
C LYS A 116 8.81 9.92 -18.54
N SER A 117 8.24 10.91 -17.88
CA SER A 117 8.67 12.30 -18.04
C SER A 117 10.09 12.51 -17.53
N LEU A 118 10.47 11.90 -16.40
CA LEU A 118 11.81 11.98 -15.86
C LEU A 118 12.85 11.34 -16.81
N ASP A 119 12.51 10.19 -17.38
CA ASP A 119 13.35 9.50 -18.35
C ASP A 119 13.63 10.38 -19.57
N LEU A 120 12.58 10.97 -20.11
CA LEU A 120 12.71 11.87 -21.26
C LEU A 120 13.56 13.10 -20.94
N ALA A 121 13.35 13.71 -19.78
CA ALA A 121 14.09 14.89 -19.35
C ALA A 121 15.57 14.59 -19.13
N ALA A 122 15.91 13.37 -18.70
CA ALA A 122 17.30 12.96 -18.45
C ALA A 122 18.01 12.44 -19.70
N GLY A 123 17.32 12.36 -20.84
CA GLY A 123 17.88 11.79 -22.05
C GLY A 123 17.90 10.26 -22.05
N THR A 124 17.29 9.67 -21.12
CA THR A 124 16.92 8.25 -20.98
C THR A 124 18.03 7.26 -20.66
N GLU A 125 19.24 7.43 -21.15
CA GLU A 125 20.27 6.41 -21.04
C GLU A 125 20.73 6.12 -19.62
N HIS A 126 20.48 7.04 -18.69
CA HIS A 126 20.95 6.91 -17.31
C HIS A 126 19.81 6.83 -16.29
N MET A 127 18.58 6.96 -16.74
CA MET A 127 17.42 6.90 -15.87
C MET A 127 16.79 5.52 -15.95
N THR A 128 17.13 4.70 -14.98
CA THR A 128 16.45 3.41 -14.84
C THR A 128 15.66 3.39 -13.55
N ILE A 129 14.41 2.97 -13.66
CA ILE A 129 13.50 2.88 -12.53
C ILE A 129 13.43 1.47 -11.96
N VAL A 130 14.08 0.57 -12.61
CA VAL A 130 14.15 -0.82 -12.18
C VAL A 130 15.43 -1.14 -11.44
#